data_0906667719c9fd6dc40573f01ccb4549
#
_entry.id   0906667719c9fd6dc40573f01ccb4549
#
_cell.length_a   1.000
_cell.length_b   1.000
_cell.length_c   1.000
_cell.angle_alpha   90.00
_cell.angle_beta   90.00
_cell.angle_gamma   90.00
#
_symmetry.space_group_name_H-M   'P 1'
#
loop_
_entity.id
_entity.type
_entity.pdbx_description
1 polymer ?
#
loop_
_entity_poly.entity_id
_entity_poly.type
_entity_poly.pdbx_seq_one_letter_code
_entity_poly.pdbx_strand_id
1 'polypeptide(L)'
;FSAHYDVLTQRPGNNYTNIYTYYYFDQISGAVNNPSLKPTQTIDYELGFTQKLTNSSSMTITGYYRELRNMIQMYRYTGAYPKDYTSFSNLDFGTVKGLTASYDLRRTGNVRLRASYTLQFTNATGASASTMASLINAGVPNLRSTFPMPWDRRHQFNIVLDYRFGEGKDYNGPVTKREKSGKKPINWLTNTGASLTVNGGSGTPYTASKNVVSPISPSTSILDGSMYGSRLPWSFRFDLRVDKDINLKLGKKDGQAGRDAYMNIYFQVLNLLNSKNIM
;
A
#
# COMPACT_ATOMS: atom_id res chain seq x y z
N PHE A 1 11.20 -6.79 22.53
CA PHE A 1 11.99 -6.65 21.32
C PHE A 1 11.75 -7.85 20.42
N SER A 2 11.73 -7.62 19.11
CA SER A 2 11.72 -8.65 18.08
C SER A 2 12.77 -8.31 17.03
N ALA A 3 13.46 -9.34 16.54
CA ALA A 3 14.39 -9.21 15.41
C ALA A 3 14.00 -10.27 14.38
N HIS A 4 14.01 -9.90 13.11
CA HIS A 4 13.62 -10.75 12.01
C HIS A 4 14.63 -10.66 10.89
N TYR A 5 14.96 -11.81 10.29
CA TYR A 5 15.82 -11.94 9.14
C TYR A 5 15.22 -12.94 8.17
N ASP A 6 14.92 -12.49 6.95
CA ASP A 6 14.36 -13.33 5.91
C ASP A 6 15.11 -13.21 4.60
N VAL A 7 15.11 -14.29 3.83
CA VAL A 7 15.59 -14.33 2.46
C VAL A 7 14.49 -14.88 1.57
N LEU A 8 13.83 -13.99 0.85
CA LEU A 8 12.78 -14.32 -0.10
C LEU A 8 13.35 -14.42 -1.51
N THR A 9 12.98 -15.47 -2.23
CA THR A 9 13.40 -15.64 -3.62
C THR A 9 12.19 -15.79 -4.53
N GLN A 10 12.25 -15.16 -5.71
CA GLN A 10 11.21 -15.24 -6.73
C GLN A 10 11.82 -15.71 -8.06
N ARG A 11 11.29 -16.78 -8.61
CA ARG A 11 11.70 -17.27 -9.92
C ARG A 11 11.33 -16.26 -11.03
N PRO A 12 12.20 -16.11 -12.05
CA PRO A 12 11.87 -15.33 -13.24
C PRO A 12 10.61 -15.87 -13.92
N GLY A 13 9.79 -14.96 -14.45
CA GLY A 13 8.62 -15.35 -15.24
C GLY A 13 8.99 -15.98 -16.58
N ASN A 14 8.10 -16.82 -17.13
CA ASN A 14 8.31 -17.48 -18.43
C ASN A 14 8.53 -16.50 -19.59
N ASN A 15 8.00 -15.29 -19.51
CA ASN A 15 8.21 -14.22 -20.47
C ASN A 15 9.67 -13.73 -20.57
N TYR A 16 10.53 -14.11 -19.62
CA TYR A 16 11.97 -13.80 -19.64
C TYR A 16 12.85 -15.01 -19.86
N THR A 17 12.35 -16.22 -19.60
CA THR A 17 13.13 -17.45 -19.57
C THR A 17 12.77 -18.47 -20.66
N ASN A 18 11.76 -18.18 -21.48
CA ASN A 18 11.30 -19.10 -22.52
C ASN A 18 12.38 -19.35 -23.56
N ILE A 19 12.82 -20.61 -23.68
CA ILE A 19 13.89 -21.00 -24.59
C ILE A 19 13.51 -20.91 -26.07
N TYR A 20 12.23 -20.93 -26.42
CA TYR A 20 11.77 -20.90 -27.80
C TYR A 20 12.24 -19.65 -28.57
N THR A 21 12.54 -18.55 -27.88
CA THR A 21 13.08 -17.35 -28.52
C THR A 21 14.45 -17.57 -29.17
N TYR A 22 15.21 -18.58 -28.75
CA TYR A 22 16.49 -18.94 -29.35
C TYR A 22 16.33 -19.59 -30.73
N TYR A 23 15.26 -20.34 -30.98
CA TYR A 23 15.01 -20.95 -32.28
C TYR A 23 14.68 -19.92 -33.36
N TYR A 24 14.22 -18.74 -32.96
CA TYR A 24 13.86 -17.65 -33.86
C TYR A 24 14.80 -16.46 -33.73
N PHE A 25 16.02 -16.68 -33.23
CA PHE A 25 16.98 -15.62 -32.90
C PHE A 25 17.20 -14.64 -34.07
N ASP A 26 17.31 -15.12 -35.32
CA ASP A 26 17.53 -14.28 -36.48
C ASP A 26 16.30 -13.46 -36.89
N GLN A 27 15.11 -13.89 -36.52
CA GLN A 27 13.84 -13.26 -36.88
C GLN A 27 13.33 -12.30 -35.80
N ILE A 28 13.88 -12.37 -34.59
CA ILE A 28 13.42 -11.54 -33.46
C ILE A 28 14.05 -10.14 -33.60
N SER A 29 13.18 -9.13 -33.63
CA SER A 29 13.57 -7.72 -33.58
C SER A 29 13.66 -7.16 -32.15
N GLY A 30 13.24 -7.91 -31.16
CA GLY A 30 13.18 -7.51 -29.75
C GLY A 30 14.21 -8.21 -28.86
N ALA A 31 13.95 -8.21 -27.55
CA ALA A 31 14.80 -8.89 -26.59
C ALA A 31 14.61 -10.40 -26.64
N VAL A 32 15.71 -11.13 -26.69
CA VAL A 32 15.75 -12.59 -26.59
C VAL A 32 15.66 -12.99 -25.10
N ASN A 33 14.87 -14.00 -24.80
CA ASN A 33 14.76 -14.49 -23.42
C ASN A 33 16.06 -15.16 -22.96
N ASN A 34 16.29 -15.13 -21.65
CA ASN A 34 17.46 -15.75 -21.03
C ASN A 34 17.04 -16.83 -20.03
N PRO A 35 17.16 -18.13 -20.38
CA PRO A 35 16.82 -19.23 -19.49
C PRO A 35 17.78 -19.37 -18.28
N SER A 36 18.94 -18.72 -18.31
CA SER A 36 19.95 -18.75 -17.25
C SER A 36 19.76 -17.67 -16.18
N LEU A 37 18.62 -16.95 -16.19
CA LEU A 37 18.33 -15.94 -15.20
C LEU A 37 18.24 -16.55 -13.79
N LYS A 38 18.93 -15.90 -12.85
CA LYS A 38 18.85 -16.26 -11.43
C LYS A 38 17.53 -15.73 -10.84
N PRO A 39 16.98 -16.40 -9.83
CA PRO A 39 15.88 -15.86 -9.04
C PRO A 39 16.21 -14.47 -8.48
N THR A 40 15.25 -13.57 -8.52
CA THR A 40 15.35 -12.31 -7.78
C THR A 40 15.30 -12.59 -6.30
N GLN A 41 16.04 -11.84 -5.51
CA GLN A 41 16.19 -12.08 -4.08
C GLN A 41 15.89 -10.80 -3.29
N THR A 42 15.11 -10.94 -2.24
CA THR A 42 14.89 -9.90 -1.23
C THR A 42 15.42 -10.40 0.09
N ILE A 43 16.37 -9.67 0.68
CA ILE A 43 16.89 -9.93 2.02
C ILE A 43 16.28 -8.88 2.94
N ASP A 44 15.55 -9.31 3.96
CA ASP A 44 14.82 -8.45 4.89
C ASP A 44 15.46 -8.52 6.28
N TYR A 45 15.74 -7.36 6.84
CA TYR A 45 16.22 -7.16 8.20
C TYR A 45 15.23 -6.27 8.93
N GLU A 46 14.61 -6.78 9.98
CA GLU A 46 13.65 -6.01 10.78
C GLU A 46 14.03 -6.05 12.27
N LEU A 47 13.88 -4.89 12.91
CA LEU A 47 14.03 -4.76 14.36
C LEU A 47 12.82 -4.05 14.92
N GLY A 48 12.09 -4.72 15.81
CA GLY A 48 10.86 -4.23 16.40
C GLY A 48 10.95 -4.05 17.91
N PHE A 49 10.27 -3.01 18.37
CA PHE A 49 10.08 -2.73 19.79
C PHE A 49 8.59 -2.52 20.06
N THR A 50 8.02 -3.32 20.95
CA THR A 50 6.63 -3.19 21.38
C THR A 50 6.57 -2.84 22.86
N GLN A 51 5.89 -1.76 23.19
CA GLN A 51 5.68 -1.27 24.53
C GLN A 51 4.18 -1.29 24.86
N LYS A 52 3.82 -1.97 25.94
CA LYS A 52 2.53 -1.82 26.58
C LYS A 52 2.52 -0.49 27.34
N LEU A 53 1.68 0.45 26.95
CA LEU A 53 1.56 1.76 27.61
C LEU A 53 0.56 1.72 28.76
N THR A 54 -0.59 1.08 28.53
CA THR A 54 -1.63 0.85 29.55
C THR A 54 -2.17 -0.58 29.43
N ASN A 55 -3.12 -0.97 30.28
CA ASN A 55 -3.76 -2.30 30.16
C ASN A 55 -4.54 -2.47 28.84
N SER A 56 -4.91 -1.38 28.21
CA SER A 56 -5.71 -1.36 26.98
C SER A 56 -4.98 -0.79 25.77
N SER A 57 -3.76 -0.29 25.92
CA SER A 57 -3.02 0.32 24.80
C SER A 57 -1.60 -0.18 24.68
N SER A 58 -1.14 -0.31 23.44
CA SER A 58 0.22 -0.67 23.07
C SER A 58 0.72 0.16 21.90
N MET A 59 2.02 0.36 21.86
CA MET A 59 2.74 1.00 20.76
C MET A 59 3.82 0.06 20.26
N THR A 60 3.91 -0.09 18.95
CA THR A 60 4.97 -0.86 18.29
C THR A 60 5.72 0.04 17.32
N ILE A 61 7.04 0.00 17.37
CA ILE A 61 7.92 0.68 16.41
C ILE A 61 8.81 -0.39 15.80
N THR A 62 8.82 -0.45 14.45
CA THR A 62 9.63 -1.40 13.70
C THR A 62 10.46 -0.65 12.68
N GLY A 63 11.77 -0.77 12.76
CA GLY A 63 12.69 -0.36 11.71
C GLY A 63 13.00 -1.52 10.79
N TYR A 64 13.08 -1.29 9.50
CA TYR A 64 13.38 -2.32 8.52
C TYR A 64 14.33 -1.83 7.43
N TYR A 65 15.13 -2.77 6.92
CA TYR A 65 16.01 -2.59 5.80
C TYR A 65 15.93 -3.81 4.89
N ARG A 66 15.62 -3.59 3.61
CA ARG A 66 15.50 -4.65 2.60
C ARG A 66 16.47 -4.41 1.47
N GLU A 67 17.18 -5.45 1.10
CA GLU A 67 18.02 -5.46 -0.09
C GLU A 67 17.31 -6.22 -1.21
N LEU A 68 17.17 -5.56 -2.35
CA LEU A 68 16.65 -6.16 -3.58
C LEU A 68 17.85 -6.54 -4.44
N ARG A 69 18.04 -7.82 -4.73
CA ARG A 69 19.19 -8.34 -5.48
C ARG A 69 18.73 -9.13 -6.70
N ASN A 70 19.61 -9.22 -7.68
CA ASN A 70 19.38 -10.00 -8.90
C ASN A 70 18.10 -9.57 -9.65
N MET A 71 17.72 -8.29 -9.59
CA MET A 71 16.58 -7.77 -10.32
C MET A 71 16.87 -7.85 -11.83
N ILE A 72 15.86 -8.27 -12.58
CA ILE A 72 15.99 -8.50 -14.03
C ILE A 72 15.92 -7.18 -14.76
N GLN A 73 16.85 -6.98 -15.70
CA GLN A 73 16.86 -5.82 -16.58
C GLN A 73 17.26 -6.23 -17.97
N MET A 74 16.73 -5.53 -18.95
CA MET A 74 17.15 -5.63 -20.34
C MET A 74 18.59 -5.15 -20.49
N TYR A 75 19.39 -5.89 -21.28
CA TYR A 75 20.80 -5.61 -21.54
C TYR A 75 21.16 -5.91 -22.99
N ARG A 76 21.97 -5.05 -23.61
CA ARG A 76 22.48 -5.24 -24.96
C ARG A 76 23.87 -5.87 -24.92
N TYR A 77 24.00 -7.01 -25.56
CA TYR A 77 25.26 -7.72 -25.77
C TYR A 77 25.88 -7.24 -27.07
N THR A 78 26.88 -6.35 -26.96
CA THR A 78 27.63 -5.81 -28.08
C THR A 78 28.85 -6.68 -28.42
N GLY A 79 29.21 -6.79 -29.70
CA GLY A 79 30.30 -7.62 -30.14
C GLY A 79 29.99 -9.12 -30.16
N ALA A 80 28.70 -9.51 -30.04
CA ALA A 80 28.29 -10.89 -30.17
C ALA A 80 28.25 -11.34 -31.62
N TYR A 81 28.59 -12.60 -31.88
CA TYR A 81 28.49 -13.20 -33.22
C TYR A 81 27.22 -14.04 -33.36
N PRO A 82 26.47 -14.00 -34.44
CA PRO A 82 26.72 -13.27 -35.72
C PRO A 82 26.30 -11.78 -35.69
N LYS A 83 25.57 -11.34 -34.66
CA LYS A 83 25.09 -9.95 -34.50
C LYS A 83 24.92 -9.57 -33.03
N ASP A 84 24.98 -8.28 -32.77
CA ASP A 84 24.56 -7.73 -31.48
C ASP A 84 23.13 -8.10 -31.18
N TYR A 85 22.81 -8.41 -29.93
CA TYR A 85 21.46 -8.72 -29.52
C TYR A 85 21.14 -8.14 -28.16
N THR A 86 19.86 -7.99 -27.88
CA THR A 86 19.33 -7.58 -26.56
C THR A 86 18.73 -8.79 -25.88
N SER A 87 19.00 -8.96 -24.60
CA SER A 87 18.44 -10.02 -23.76
C SER A 87 18.22 -9.50 -22.34
N PHE A 88 17.80 -10.37 -21.43
CA PHE A 88 17.61 -10.07 -20.02
C PHE A 88 18.78 -10.58 -19.19
N SER A 89 19.13 -9.82 -18.15
CA SER A 89 20.19 -10.18 -17.21
C SER A 89 19.85 -9.72 -15.80
N ASN A 90 20.41 -10.37 -14.78
CA ASN A 90 20.25 -9.98 -13.36
C ASN A 90 21.23 -8.86 -13.01
N LEU A 91 20.92 -7.64 -13.44
CA LEU A 91 21.81 -6.49 -13.31
C LEU A 91 21.40 -5.52 -12.22
N ASP A 92 20.09 -5.40 -11.99
CA ASP A 92 19.55 -4.37 -11.12
C ASP A 92 19.55 -4.80 -9.65
N PHE A 93 19.62 -3.80 -8.81
CA PHE A 93 19.55 -3.93 -7.36
C PHE A 93 18.82 -2.72 -6.78
N GLY A 94 18.38 -2.86 -5.55
CA GLY A 94 17.69 -1.78 -4.86
C GLY A 94 17.74 -1.93 -3.35
N THR A 95 17.26 -0.91 -2.66
CA THR A 95 17.13 -0.91 -1.20
C THR A 95 15.79 -0.30 -0.82
N VAL A 96 15.16 -0.90 0.18
CA VAL A 96 13.98 -0.35 0.86
C VAL A 96 14.34 -0.19 2.32
N LYS A 97 14.22 1.00 2.85
CA LYS A 97 14.46 1.27 4.26
C LYS A 97 13.36 2.11 4.84
N GLY A 98 13.00 1.83 6.07
CA GLY A 98 11.91 2.56 6.67
C GLY A 98 11.69 2.28 8.14
N LEU A 99 10.69 2.97 8.67
CA LEU A 99 10.24 2.84 10.04
C LEU A 99 8.71 2.83 10.04
N THR A 100 8.13 1.87 10.74
CA THR A 100 6.69 1.81 10.98
C THR A 100 6.42 2.01 12.46
N ALA A 101 5.53 2.95 12.80
CA ALA A 101 5.00 3.13 14.13
C ALA A 101 3.51 2.79 14.13
N SER A 102 3.07 1.95 15.04
CA SER A 102 1.66 1.58 15.20
C SER A 102 1.22 1.74 16.65
N TYR A 103 0.02 2.26 16.82
CA TYR A 103 -0.63 2.42 18.11
C TYR A 103 -1.97 1.71 18.07
N ASP A 104 -2.22 0.84 19.03
CA ASP A 104 -3.50 0.12 19.21
C ASP A 104 -4.06 0.44 20.60
N LEU A 105 -5.25 1.03 20.64
CA LEU A 105 -6.06 1.21 21.83
C LEU A 105 -7.27 0.28 21.71
N ARG A 106 -7.32 -0.76 22.53
CA ARG A 106 -8.51 -1.59 22.71
C ARG A 106 -9.63 -0.73 23.29
N ARG A 107 -10.87 -1.15 23.05
CA ARG A 107 -12.02 -0.40 23.53
C ARG A 107 -11.89 -0.09 25.02
N THR A 108 -11.79 1.20 25.31
CA THR A 108 -11.74 1.75 26.66
C THR A 108 -12.89 2.73 26.80
N GLY A 109 -13.90 2.38 27.61
CA GLY A 109 -15.19 3.04 27.54
C GLY A 109 -15.80 2.90 26.12
N ASN A 110 -16.03 4.00 25.46
CA ASN A 110 -16.66 4.05 24.13
C ASN A 110 -15.66 4.07 22.97
N VAL A 111 -14.39 4.30 23.24
CA VAL A 111 -13.38 4.59 22.21
C VAL A 111 -12.50 3.38 21.92
N ARG A 112 -12.28 3.09 20.65
CA ARG A 112 -11.24 2.22 20.11
C ARG A 112 -10.47 3.00 19.04
N LEU A 113 -9.14 2.94 19.09
CA LEU A 113 -8.27 3.61 18.13
C LEU A 113 -7.22 2.64 17.61
N ARG A 114 -7.01 2.64 16.30
CA ARG A 114 -5.85 2.05 15.65
C ARG A 114 -5.23 3.12 14.76
N ALA A 115 -3.96 3.35 14.94
CA ALA A 115 -3.21 4.29 14.12
C ALA A 115 -1.91 3.62 13.68
N SER A 116 -1.54 3.79 12.42
CA SER A 116 -0.25 3.38 11.89
C SER A 116 0.33 4.47 11.02
N TYR A 117 1.63 4.62 11.13
CA TYR A 117 2.42 5.53 10.31
C TYR A 117 3.65 4.79 9.79
N THR A 118 3.92 4.93 8.50
CA THR A 118 5.11 4.37 7.85
C THR A 118 5.88 5.48 7.17
N LEU A 119 7.17 5.57 7.46
CA LEU A 119 8.16 6.33 6.72
C LEU A 119 9.01 5.34 5.92
N GLN A 120 9.04 5.47 4.59
CA GLN A 120 9.73 4.54 3.71
C GLN A 120 10.52 5.28 2.62
N PHE A 121 11.69 4.72 2.27
CA PHE A 121 12.49 5.15 1.15
C PHE A 121 12.83 3.93 0.31
N THR A 122 12.41 3.95 -0.96
CA THR A 122 12.65 2.85 -1.90
C THR A 122 13.44 3.38 -3.10
N ASN A 123 14.69 2.93 -3.24
CA ASN A 123 15.56 3.31 -4.34
C ASN A 123 16.09 2.05 -5.03
N ALA A 124 16.13 2.07 -6.35
CA ALA A 124 16.75 0.99 -7.14
C ALA A 124 17.32 1.53 -8.45
N THR A 125 18.06 0.69 -9.17
CA THR A 125 18.63 1.01 -10.49
C THR A 125 17.66 0.74 -11.63
N GLY A 126 16.54 0.05 -11.37
CA GLY A 126 15.47 -0.22 -12.35
C GLY A 126 14.14 -0.50 -11.66
N ALA A 127 13.05 0.02 -12.22
CA ALA A 127 11.70 -0.19 -11.73
C ALA A 127 11.03 -1.45 -12.32
N SER A 128 11.48 -1.87 -13.49
CA SER A 128 11.01 -3.07 -14.19
C SER A 128 12.11 -3.58 -15.13
N ALA A 129 11.95 -4.79 -15.65
CA ALA A 129 12.89 -5.38 -16.59
C ALA A 129 13.07 -4.57 -17.89
N SER A 130 12.17 -3.65 -18.21
CA SER A 130 12.22 -2.80 -19.39
C SER A 130 12.49 -1.32 -19.09
N THR A 131 12.86 -0.96 -17.88
CA THR A 131 13.10 0.45 -17.49
C THR A 131 14.14 1.12 -18.38
N MET A 132 15.15 0.39 -18.79
CA MET A 132 16.25 0.91 -19.64
C MET A 132 16.06 0.63 -21.15
N ALA A 133 14.89 0.12 -21.57
CA ALA A 133 14.64 -0.29 -22.94
C ALA A 133 14.89 0.84 -23.96
N SER A 134 14.47 2.07 -23.66
CA SER A 134 14.67 3.23 -24.54
C SER A 134 16.14 3.57 -24.74
N LEU A 135 16.97 3.49 -23.70
CA LEU A 135 18.42 3.70 -23.76
C LEU A 135 19.08 2.62 -24.61
N ILE A 136 18.73 1.37 -24.36
CA ILE A 136 19.26 0.21 -25.08
C ILE A 136 18.92 0.27 -26.56
N ASN A 137 17.69 0.60 -26.91
CA ASN A 137 17.25 0.76 -28.29
C ASN A 137 17.97 1.93 -28.99
N ALA A 138 18.32 2.97 -28.24
CA ALA A 138 19.15 4.08 -28.74
C ALA A 138 20.65 3.75 -28.80
N GLY A 139 21.07 2.53 -28.47
CA GLY A 139 22.48 2.12 -28.46
C GLY A 139 23.29 2.67 -27.29
N VAL A 140 22.62 3.20 -26.26
CA VAL A 140 23.24 3.77 -25.05
C VAL A 140 23.29 2.71 -23.95
N PRO A 141 24.34 2.64 -23.13
CA PRO A 141 24.44 1.67 -22.05
C PRO A 141 23.42 1.94 -20.93
N ASN A 142 23.13 0.90 -20.14
CA ASN A 142 22.23 0.99 -18.99
C ASN A 142 22.71 2.05 -17.98
N LEU A 143 21.77 2.86 -17.51
CA LEU A 143 22.03 3.78 -16.42
C LEU A 143 22.17 3.00 -15.11
N ARG A 144 23.28 3.21 -14.38
CA ARG A 144 23.61 2.49 -13.12
C ARG A 144 23.41 3.35 -11.87
N SER A 145 22.71 4.46 -11.99
CA SER A 145 22.34 5.31 -10.84
C SER A 145 21.06 4.82 -10.20
N THR A 146 20.98 4.93 -8.88
CA THR A 146 19.76 4.64 -8.13
C THR A 146 18.80 5.83 -8.17
N PHE A 147 17.51 5.56 -8.31
CA PHE A 147 16.45 6.55 -8.28
C PHE A 147 15.25 6.02 -7.48
N PRO A 148 14.37 6.91 -7.00
CA PRO A 148 13.17 6.50 -6.27
C PRO A 148 12.28 5.62 -7.15
N MET A 149 11.71 4.56 -6.57
CA MET A 149 10.80 3.68 -7.29
C MET A 149 9.41 4.30 -7.49
N PRO A 150 8.69 3.98 -8.59
CA PRO A 150 7.37 4.56 -8.86
C PRO A 150 6.35 4.37 -7.74
N TRP A 151 6.52 3.35 -6.91
CA TRP A 151 5.68 3.04 -5.76
C TRP A 151 6.24 3.58 -4.43
N ASP A 152 7.30 4.38 -4.43
CA ASP A 152 7.91 4.96 -3.23
C ASP A 152 6.98 6.02 -2.61
N ARG A 153 6.15 5.62 -1.66
CA ARG A 153 5.40 6.54 -0.79
C ARG A 153 6.19 6.77 0.48
N ARG A 154 6.81 7.94 0.60
CA ARG A 154 7.65 8.26 1.76
C ARG A 154 6.89 8.26 3.07
N HIS A 155 5.70 8.84 3.06
CA HIS A 155 4.86 8.94 4.24
C HIS A 155 3.53 8.27 3.95
N GLN A 156 3.10 7.39 4.82
CA GLN A 156 1.79 6.75 4.75
C GLN A 156 1.23 6.63 6.16
N PHE A 157 -0.03 6.97 6.34
CA PHE A 157 -0.71 6.78 7.60
C PHE A 157 -2.14 6.26 7.39
N ASN A 158 -2.56 5.46 8.34
CA ASN A 158 -3.91 4.94 8.44
C ASN A 158 -4.36 5.10 9.88
N ILE A 159 -5.53 5.70 10.10
CA ILE A 159 -6.12 5.89 11.41
C ILE A 159 -7.56 5.40 11.36
N VAL A 160 -7.92 4.52 12.28
CA VAL A 160 -9.29 4.03 12.46
C VAL A 160 -9.71 4.36 13.88
N LEU A 161 -10.64 5.30 14.00
CA LEU A 161 -11.27 5.68 15.24
C LEU A 161 -12.70 5.14 15.26
N ASP A 162 -13.03 4.33 16.26
CA ASP A 162 -14.36 3.78 16.46
C ASP A 162 -14.89 4.23 17.83
N TYR A 163 -16.03 4.88 17.83
CA TYR A 163 -16.75 5.31 19.00
C TYR A 163 -18.09 4.57 19.07
N ARG A 164 -18.37 3.82 20.14
CA ARG A 164 -19.59 3.02 20.24
C ARG A 164 -20.20 3.15 21.65
N PHE A 165 -21.49 3.40 21.68
CA PHE A 165 -22.26 3.34 22.90
C PHE A 165 -22.55 1.88 23.27
N GLY A 166 -22.37 1.55 24.54
CA GLY A 166 -22.67 0.23 25.09
C GLY A 166 -24.15 -0.04 25.26
N GLU A 167 -24.49 -1.17 25.88
CA GLU A 167 -25.83 -1.58 26.21
C GLU A 167 -25.99 -1.73 27.74
N GLY A 168 -27.20 -1.51 28.26
CA GLY A 168 -27.53 -1.73 29.68
C GLY A 168 -26.72 -0.84 30.62
N LYS A 169 -25.89 -1.45 31.48
CA LYS A 169 -25.07 -0.74 32.48
C LYS A 169 -23.91 0.02 31.86
N ASP A 170 -23.45 -0.42 30.71
CA ASP A 170 -22.31 0.20 29.98
C ASP A 170 -22.77 1.34 29.06
N TYR A 171 -24.07 1.64 29.05
CA TYR A 171 -24.61 2.75 28.29
C TYR A 171 -24.37 4.06 29.02
N ASN A 172 -23.60 4.96 28.39
CA ASN A 172 -23.29 6.30 28.92
C ASN A 172 -23.74 7.43 27.96
N GLY A 173 -24.65 7.11 27.04
CA GLY A 173 -25.21 8.06 26.08
C GLY A 173 -26.38 8.88 26.62
N PRO A 174 -26.95 9.79 25.82
CA PRO A 174 -28.09 10.61 26.19
C PRO A 174 -29.33 9.74 26.45
N VAL A 175 -30.01 10.02 27.55
CA VAL A 175 -31.24 9.35 28.00
C VAL A 175 -32.42 10.30 27.83
N THR A 176 -33.44 9.88 27.06
CA THR A 176 -34.65 10.67 26.99
C THR A 176 -35.57 10.39 28.15
N LYS A 177 -35.69 11.34 29.06
CA LYS A 177 -36.65 11.26 30.20
C LYS A 177 -38.06 11.50 29.63
N ARG A 178 -38.92 10.50 29.73
CA ARG A 178 -40.36 10.66 29.51
C ARG A 178 -41.05 11.01 30.83
N GLU A 179 -41.05 12.29 31.20
CA GLU A 179 -41.56 12.77 32.48
C GLU A 179 -43.06 12.58 32.70
N LYS A 180 -43.86 12.30 31.66
CA LYS A 180 -45.32 12.30 31.78
C LYS A 180 -46.01 10.93 31.68
N SER A 181 -45.33 9.80 31.64
CA SER A 181 -45.99 8.52 31.28
C SER A 181 -45.52 7.29 32.09
N GLY A 182 -44.78 7.41 33.18
CA GLY A 182 -44.33 6.23 33.95
C GLY A 182 -43.56 5.15 33.15
N LYS A 183 -43.25 5.41 31.89
CA LYS A 183 -42.53 4.49 31.00
C LYS A 183 -41.03 4.61 31.20
N LYS A 184 -40.35 3.46 31.09
CA LYS A 184 -38.88 3.39 31.20
C LYS A 184 -38.18 4.36 30.23
N PRO A 185 -37.07 4.98 30.65
CA PRO A 185 -36.29 5.85 29.78
C PRO A 185 -35.83 5.10 28.53
N ILE A 186 -35.79 5.79 27.42
CA ILE A 186 -35.33 5.19 26.13
C ILE A 186 -33.89 5.63 25.88
N ASN A 187 -33.02 4.66 25.76
CA ASN A 187 -31.61 4.84 25.41
C ASN A 187 -31.49 4.78 23.87
N TRP A 188 -31.55 5.91 23.21
CA TRP A 188 -31.61 6.01 21.74
C TRP A 188 -30.37 5.45 21.06
N LEU A 189 -29.21 5.69 21.63
CA LEU A 189 -27.92 5.35 21.03
C LEU A 189 -27.36 4.02 21.52
N THR A 190 -28.16 3.19 22.20
CA THR A 190 -27.74 1.83 22.58
C THR A 190 -27.26 1.08 21.34
N ASN A 191 -26.07 0.46 21.44
CA ASN A 191 -25.44 -0.29 20.34
C ASN A 191 -25.26 0.51 19.04
N THR A 192 -25.20 1.85 19.14
CA THR A 192 -24.88 2.71 18.01
C THR A 192 -23.39 3.00 18.00
N GLY A 193 -22.74 2.84 16.86
CA GLY A 193 -21.33 3.11 16.64
C GLY A 193 -21.11 4.14 15.53
N ALA A 194 -20.01 4.89 15.62
CA ALA A 194 -19.49 5.73 14.57
C ALA A 194 -18.01 5.40 14.38
N SER A 195 -17.63 5.04 13.16
CA SER A 195 -16.25 4.73 12.80
C SER A 195 -15.75 5.71 11.75
N LEU A 196 -14.64 6.37 12.05
CA LEU A 196 -13.92 7.26 11.14
C LEU A 196 -12.63 6.58 10.70
N THR A 197 -12.48 6.40 9.40
CA THR A 197 -11.24 5.91 8.80
C THR A 197 -10.56 7.05 8.04
N VAL A 198 -9.31 7.33 8.40
CA VAL A 198 -8.48 8.33 7.74
C VAL A 198 -7.29 7.65 7.10
N ASN A 199 -7.18 7.77 5.78
CA ASN A 199 -6.04 7.29 5.01
C ASN A 199 -5.35 8.47 4.38
N GLY A 200 -4.02 8.50 4.43
CA GLY A 200 -3.27 9.55 3.77
C GLY A 200 -1.85 9.12 3.48
N GLY A 201 -1.23 9.83 2.56
CA GLY A 201 0.16 9.57 2.21
C GLY A 201 0.73 10.59 1.25
N SER A 202 2.06 10.64 1.22
CA SER A 202 2.77 11.44 0.23
C SER A 202 2.54 10.90 -1.18
N GLY A 203 2.61 11.80 -2.15
CA GLY A 203 2.53 11.40 -3.55
C GLY A 203 3.66 10.47 -3.97
N THR A 204 3.40 9.66 -4.97
CA THR A 204 4.38 8.79 -5.63
C THR A 204 5.32 9.61 -6.53
N PRO A 205 6.56 9.19 -6.73
CA PRO A 205 7.47 9.87 -7.62
C PRO A 205 7.08 9.65 -9.10
N TYR A 206 7.36 10.66 -9.91
CA TYR A 206 7.20 10.60 -11.36
C TYR A 206 8.34 11.34 -12.05
N THR A 207 8.55 11.02 -13.31
CA THR A 207 9.54 11.70 -14.15
C THR A 207 8.88 12.89 -14.83
N ALA A 208 9.29 14.10 -14.47
CA ALA A 208 8.81 15.31 -15.13
C ALA A 208 9.44 15.43 -16.53
N SER A 209 8.65 15.85 -17.50
CA SER A 209 9.10 16.12 -18.86
C SER A 209 8.55 17.45 -19.37
N LYS A 210 9.36 18.15 -20.15
CA LYS A 210 8.96 19.35 -20.89
C LYS A 210 8.80 19.00 -22.36
N ASN A 211 7.65 19.39 -22.91
CA ASN A 211 7.47 19.35 -24.37
C ASN A 211 8.17 20.54 -24.98
N VAL A 212 9.20 20.29 -25.78
CA VAL A 212 9.87 21.33 -26.56
C VAL A 212 9.27 21.29 -27.95
N VAL A 213 8.58 22.37 -28.34
CA VAL A 213 8.10 22.58 -29.69
C VAL A 213 9.28 23.07 -30.54
N SER A 214 9.78 22.22 -31.39
CA SER A 214 10.81 22.57 -32.38
C SER A 214 10.20 22.62 -33.79
N PRO A 215 10.57 23.59 -34.64
CA PRO A 215 10.11 23.61 -36.03
C PRO A 215 10.51 22.36 -36.84
N ILE A 216 11.54 21.64 -36.37
CA ILE A 216 12.09 20.44 -37.04
C ILE A 216 11.52 19.16 -36.46
N SER A 217 11.08 19.18 -35.20
CA SER A 217 10.48 18.01 -34.50
C SER A 217 9.35 18.47 -33.58
N PRO A 218 8.09 18.31 -34.01
CA PRO A 218 6.95 18.93 -33.32
C PRO A 218 6.60 18.38 -31.94
N SER A 219 7.26 17.33 -31.47
CA SER A 219 7.00 16.77 -30.12
C SER A 219 8.22 16.02 -29.56
N THR A 220 9.25 16.76 -29.16
CA THR A 220 10.34 16.16 -28.40
C THR A 220 10.09 16.37 -26.92
N SER A 221 9.84 15.30 -26.18
CA SER A 221 9.74 15.34 -24.71
C SER A 221 11.16 15.23 -24.13
N ILE A 222 11.60 16.27 -23.45
CA ILE A 222 12.89 16.30 -22.74
C ILE A 222 12.63 16.13 -21.25
N LEU A 223 13.47 15.36 -20.59
CA LEU A 223 13.41 15.18 -19.13
C LEU A 223 13.61 16.53 -18.43
N ASP A 224 12.73 16.86 -17.50
CA ASP A 224 12.84 18.02 -16.62
C ASP A 224 13.28 17.55 -15.22
N GLY A 225 14.60 17.40 -15.06
CA GLY A 225 15.21 16.88 -13.85
C GLY A 225 15.63 15.40 -13.94
N SER A 226 15.69 14.72 -12.81
CA SER A 226 16.10 13.31 -12.72
C SER A 226 14.92 12.37 -12.94
N MET A 227 15.21 11.11 -13.32
CA MET A 227 14.23 10.04 -13.40
C MET A 227 13.55 9.87 -12.01
N TYR A 228 12.22 9.90 -12.00
CA TYR A 228 11.40 9.86 -10.78
C TYR A 228 11.77 10.93 -9.71
N GLY A 229 12.31 12.07 -10.15
CA GLY A 229 12.77 13.15 -9.26
C GLY A 229 11.65 14.04 -8.71
N SER A 230 10.52 14.12 -9.40
CA SER A 230 9.35 14.88 -8.99
C SER A 230 8.35 14.01 -8.22
N ARG A 231 7.47 14.62 -7.42
CA ARG A 231 6.46 13.88 -6.64
C ARG A 231 5.08 14.47 -6.84
N LEU A 232 4.08 13.60 -6.90
CA LEU A 232 2.68 13.98 -6.88
C LEU A 232 2.34 14.61 -5.51
N PRO A 233 1.26 15.41 -5.44
CA PRO A 233 0.78 15.97 -4.17
C PRO A 233 0.32 14.86 -3.21
N TRP A 234 0.18 15.24 -1.94
CA TRP A 234 -0.36 14.37 -0.90
C TRP A 234 -1.80 13.96 -1.22
N SER A 235 -2.14 12.72 -0.88
CA SER A 235 -3.49 12.19 -0.96
C SER A 235 -4.07 11.95 0.42
N PHE A 236 -5.34 12.34 0.62
CA PHE A 236 -6.09 12.15 1.87
C PHE A 236 -7.48 11.62 1.55
N ARG A 237 -7.96 10.71 2.38
CA ARG A 237 -9.32 10.20 2.29
C ARG A 237 -9.88 9.99 3.70
N PHE A 238 -11.09 10.49 3.89
CA PHE A 238 -11.85 10.36 5.13
C PHE A 238 -13.12 9.58 4.84
N ASP A 239 -13.31 8.45 5.49
CA ASP A 239 -14.50 7.62 5.36
C ASP A 239 -15.21 7.56 6.71
N LEU A 240 -16.50 7.88 6.73
CA LEU A 240 -17.33 7.84 7.93
C LEU A 240 -18.36 6.74 7.80
N ARG A 241 -18.48 5.90 8.81
CA ARG A 241 -19.54 4.91 8.94
C ARG A 241 -20.24 5.09 10.28
N VAL A 242 -21.56 5.16 10.25
CA VAL A 242 -22.41 5.11 11.44
C VAL A 242 -23.26 3.86 11.35
N ASP A 243 -23.26 3.05 12.38
CA ASP A 243 -24.01 1.80 12.43
C ASP A 243 -24.79 1.66 13.74
N LYS A 244 -25.87 0.88 13.66
CA LYS A 244 -26.69 0.55 14.82
C LYS A 244 -27.07 -0.93 14.79
N ASP A 245 -26.75 -1.62 15.88
CA ASP A 245 -27.17 -3.00 16.10
C ASP A 245 -28.51 -3.02 16.83
N ILE A 246 -29.46 -3.75 16.28
CA ILE A 246 -30.79 -3.93 16.86
C ILE A 246 -30.99 -5.40 17.15
N ASN A 247 -31.23 -5.71 18.43
CA ASN A 247 -31.56 -7.05 18.88
C ASN A 247 -33.07 -7.25 18.80
N LEU A 248 -33.54 -8.11 17.92
CA LEU A 248 -34.95 -8.43 17.72
C LEU A 248 -35.26 -9.77 18.39
N LYS A 249 -36.21 -9.80 19.31
CA LYS A 249 -36.74 -11.03 19.86
C LYS A 249 -37.97 -11.46 19.08
N LEU A 250 -37.82 -12.48 18.23
CA LEU A 250 -38.88 -13.01 17.37
C LEU A 250 -39.62 -14.15 18.12
N GLY A 251 -40.91 -14.00 18.28
CA GLY A 251 -41.81 -15.06 18.69
C GLY A 251 -41.73 -15.46 20.18
N LYS A 252 -42.45 -14.73 21.03
CA LYS A 252 -42.91 -15.25 22.31
C LYS A 252 -44.31 -15.81 22.16
N LYS A 253 -44.44 -17.11 21.94
CA LYS A 253 -45.72 -17.80 21.99
C LYS A 253 -45.59 -18.89 23.05
N ASP A 254 -46.46 -18.80 24.05
CA ASP A 254 -46.78 -19.80 25.08
C ASP A 254 -45.65 -20.80 25.43
N GLY A 255 -44.73 -20.38 26.33
CA GLY A 255 -43.81 -21.29 26.95
C GLY A 255 -42.54 -21.69 26.16
N GLN A 256 -42.38 -21.30 24.92
CA GLN A 256 -41.18 -21.54 24.13
C GLN A 256 -40.25 -20.31 24.09
N ALA A 257 -38.94 -20.54 24.26
CA ALA A 257 -37.94 -19.51 24.15
C ALA A 257 -37.96 -18.88 22.75
N GLY A 258 -38.16 -17.55 22.67
CA GLY A 258 -38.13 -16.82 21.39
C GLY A 258 -36.76 -16.94 20.75
N ARG A 259 -36.71 -16.89 19.40
CA ARG A 259 -35.45 -16.83 18.63
C ARG A 259 -34.94 -15.39 18.65
N ASP A 260 -33.67 -15.22 19.03
CA ASP A 260 -32.98 -13.93 18.92
C ASP A 260 -32.54 -13.72 17.46
N ALA A 261 -32.89 -12.57 16.89
CA ALA A 261 -32.43 -12.13 15.57
C ALA A 261 -31.66 -10.82 15.74
N TYR A 262 -30.59 -10.68 14.99
CA TYR A 262 -29.74 -9.50 15.02
C TYR A 262 -29.85 -8.79 13.67
N MET A 263 -30.08 -7.47 13.72
CA MET A 263 -30.11 -6.62 12.54
C MET A 263 -29.12 -5.48 12.72
N ASN A 264 -28.19 -5.33 11.77
CA ASN A 264 -27.26 -4.20 11.72
C ASN A 264 -27.73 -3.24 10.60
N ILE A 265 -28.01 -2.01 10.95
CA ILE A 265 -28.30 -0.93 10.00
C ILE A 265 -27.09 -0.01 9.99
N TYR A 266 -26.57 0.30 8.82
CA TYR A 266 -25.46 1.23 8.68
C TYR A 266 -25.64 2.25 7.57
N PHE A 267 -25.03 3.41 7.78
CA PHE A 267 -24.87 4.47 6.80
C PHE A 267 -23.37 4.75 6.65
N GLN A 268 -22.88 4.74 5.41
CA GLN A 268 -21.46 4.95 5.13
C GLN A 268 -21.29 6.05 4.07
N VAL A 269 -20.39 6.99 4.37
CA VAL A 269 -19.95 8.04 3.45
C VAL A 269 -18.46 7.79 3.16
N LEU A 270 -18.14 7.56 1.91
CA LEU A 270 -16.76 7.45 1.45
C LEU A 270 -16.29 8.80 0.94
N ASN A 271 -15.03 9.14 1.23
CA ASN A 271 -14.42 10.42 0.85
C ASN A 271 -15.24 11.62 1.34
N LEU A 272 -15.51 11.65 2.64
CA LEU A 272 -16.37 12.65 3.32
C LEU A 272 -16.01 14.11 2.97
N LEU A 273 -14.72 14.40 2.76
CA LEU A 273 -14.21 15.75 2.46
C LEU A 273 -14.16 16.03 0.95
N ASN A 274 -14.65 15.12 0.11
CA ASN A 274 -14.55 15.21 -1.35
C ASN A 274 -13.14 15.56 -1.85
N SER A 275 -12.13 14.95 -1.23
CA SER A 275 -10.74 15.20 -1.57
C SER A 275 -10.46 14.73 -3.00
N LYS A 276 -9.96 15.62 -3.85
CA LYS A 276 -9.52 15.31 -5.21
C LYS A 276 -8.08 14.76 -5.11
N ASN A 277 -7.96 13.45 -5.08
CA ASN A 277 -6.65 12.79 -5.05
C ASN A 277 -6.19 12.55 -6.50
N ILE A 278 -5.01 13.06 -6.83
CA ILE A 278 -4.35 12.79 -8.11
C ILE A 278 -3.64 11.44 -7.94
N MET A 279 -4.01 10.48 -8.76
CA MET A 279 -3.37 9.15 -8.82
C MET A 279 -2.44 9.07 -10.02
#